data_81a2b079b7416a5dd5e3c39c8e2c42fd
#
_entry.id   81a2b079b7416a5dd5e3c39c8e2c42fd
#
_cell.length_a   1.000
_cell.length_b   1.000
_cell.length_c   1.000
_cell.angle_alpha   90.00
_cell.angle_beta   90.00
_cell.angle_gamma   90.00
#
_symmetry.space_group_name_H-M   'P 1'
#
loop_
_entity.id
_entity.type
_entity.pdbx_description
1 polymer ?
#
loop_
_entity_poly.entity_id
_entity_poly.type
_entity_poly.pdbx_seq_one_letter_code
_entity_poly.pdbx_strand_id
1 'polypeptide(L)'
;MAKINESYEAMVIFSQKLDEEGLAALETKFNDLIEANAENVEKNDWGKRKLAYAINYETEGTYVLWTFTAKPDFPAELERILKITDGVIRFLITVK
;
A
#
# COMPACT_ATOMS: atom_id res chain seq x y z
N MET A 1 -21.62 -8.55 21.36
CA MET A 1 -21.46 -7.47 20.46
C MET A 1 -20.74 -7.86 19.18
N ALA A 2 -21.29 -7.47 18.09
CA ALA A 2 -20.67 -7.83 16.81
C ALA A 2 -19.38 -7.03 16.60
N LYS A 3 -18.37 -7.73 16.17
CA LYS A 3 -17.15 -7.09 15.74
C LYS A 3 -17.37 -6.52 14.36
N ILE A 4 -16.97 -5.28 14.17
CA ILE A 4 -17.17 -4.58 12.92
C ILE A 4 -15.88 -4.59 12.13
N ASN A 5 -15.92 -5.21 10.97
CA ASN A 5 -14.83 -5.16 10.01
C ASN A 5 -15.28 -4.31 8.83
N GLU A 6 -14.36 -3.56 8.29
CA GLU A 6 -14.62 -2.71 7.15
C GLU A 6 -13.75 -3.15 5.98
N SER A 7 -14.25 -2.91 4.77
CA SER A 7 -13.46 -3.14 3.57
C SER A 7 -12.69 -1.88 3.23
N TYR A 8 -11.41 -2.03 2.98
CA TYR A 8 -10.53 -0.90 2.69
C TYR A 8 -9.77 -1.11 1.40
N GLU A 9 -9.36 0.00 0.81
CA GLU A 9 -8.46 -0.01 -0.32
C GLU A 9 -7.23 0.80 0.05
N ALA A 10 -6.06 0.20 -0.15
CA ALA A 10 -4.79 0.88 0.09
C ALA A 10 -4.03 0.98 -1.23
N MET A 11 -3.96 2.19 -1.77
CA MET A 11 -3.18 2.47 -2.95
C MET A 11 -1.82 2.95 -2.51
N VAL A 12 -0.77 2.27 -2.96
CA VAL A 12 0.60 2.62 -2.59
C VAL A 12 1.41 2.87 -3.85
N ILE A 13 2.14 3.97 -3.86
CA ILE A 13 3.02 4.31 -4.97
C ILE A 13 4.45 4.17 -4.49
N PHE A 14 5.19 3.24 -5.09
CA PHE A 14 6.57 2.99 -4.75
C PHE A 14 7.51 3.79 -5.66
N SER A 15 8.66 4.15 -5.11
CA SER A 15 9.65 4.95 -5.82
C SER A 15 10.16 4.25 -7.07
N GLN A 16 10.33 5.02 -8.15
CA GLN A 16 10.95 4.50 -9.37
C GLN A 16 12.43 4.21 -9.19
N LYS A 17 13.01 4.72 -8.11
CA LYS A 17 14.43 4.49 -7.81
C LYS A 17 14.70 3.10 -7.23
N LEU A 18 13.66 2.39 -6.83
CA LEU A 18 13.81 1.03 -6.33
C LEU A 18 14.13 0.09 -7.49
N ASP A 19 15.10 -0.81 -7.27
CA ASP A 19 15.34 -1.88 -8.24
C ASP A 19 14.27 -2.96 -8.04
N GLU A 20 14.31 -3.98 -8.90
CA GLU A 20 13.30 -5.03 -8.83
C GLU A 20 13.31 -5.77 -7.49
N GLU A 21 14.51 -6.02 -6.95
CA GLU A 21 14.62 -6.70 -5.67
C GLU A 21 14.09 -5.87 -4.52
N GLY A 22 14.42 -4.59 -4.50
CA GLY A 22 13.94 -3.68 -3.47
C GLY A 22 12.43 -3.51 -3.52
N LEU A 23 11.89 -3.37 -4.73
CA LEU A 23 10.45 -3.25 -4.92
C LEU A 23 9.73 -4.52 -4.46
N ALA A 24 10.23 -5.68 -4.90
CA ALA A 24 9.62 -6.95 -4.52
C ALA A 24 9.66 -7.17 -3.01
N ALA A 25 10.75 -6.78 -2.36
CA ALA A 25 10.88 -6.91 -0.91
C ALA A 25 9.85 -6.06 -0.19
N LEU A 26 9.62 -4.83 -0.65
CA LEU A 26 8.62 -3.96 -0.04
C LEU A 26 7.21 -4.47 -0.28
N GLU A 27 6.92 -4.93 -1.48
CA GLU A 27 5.60 -5.47 -1.78
C GLU A 27 5.31 -6.69 -0.92
N THR A 28 6.28 -7.57 -0.74
CA THR A 28 6.14 -8.75 0.11
C THR A 28 5.92 -8.34 1.55
N LYS A 29 6.70 -7.38 2.03
CA LYS A 29 6.58 -6.88 3.41
C LYS A 29 5.16 -6.39 3.69
N PHE A 30 4.62 -5.56 2.82
CA PHE A 30 3.28 -5.01 3.04
C PHE A 30 2.20 -6.04 2.81
N ASN A 31 2.38 -6.93 1.84
CA ASN A 31 1.42 -8.00 1.62
C ASN A 31 1.32 -8.90 2.86
N ASP A 32 2.47 -9.28 3.41
CA ASP A 32 2.49 -10.11 4.62
C ASP A 32 1.87 -9.38 5.81
N LEU A 33 2.15 -8.11 5.95
CA LEU A 33 1.59 -7.30 7.03
C LEU A 33 0.07 -7.24 6.92
N ILE A 34 -0.44 -7.01 5.73
CA ILE A 34 -1.88 -6.91 5.52
C ILE A 34 -2.52 -8.27 5.74
N GLU A 35 -1.93 -9.35 5.22
CA GLU A 35 -2.49 -10.69 5.40
C GLU A 35 -2.51 -11.12 6.86
N ALA A 36 -1.54 -10.67 7.64
CA ALA A 36 -1.48 -11.02 9.06
C ALA A 36 -2.56 -10.32 9.88
N ASN A 37 -3.12 -9.21 9.38
CA ASN A 37 -4.06 -8.39 10.13
C ASN A 37 -5.42 -8.22 9.46
N ALA A 38 -5.62 -8.84 8.31
CA ALA A 38 -6.84 -8.63 7.53
C ALA A 38 -7.28 -9.92 6.85
N GLU A 39 -8.49 -9.88 6.31
CA GLU A 39 -9.10 -10.99 5.59
C GLU A 39 -9.43 -10.55 4.17
N ASN A 40 -9.66 -11.52 3.29
CA ASN A 40 -10.06 -11.26 1.91
C ASN A 40 -9.10 -10.31 1.21
N VAL A 41 -7.82 -10.55 1.40
CA VAL A 41 -6.79 -9.67 0.85
C VAL A 41 -6.61 -9.95 -0.63
N GLU A 42 -6.70 -8.89 -1.43
CA GLU A 42 -6.43 -8.96 -2.84
C GLU A 42 -5.36 -7.93 -3.18
N LYS A 43 -4.42 -8.31 -4.00
CA LYS A 43 -3.38 -7.42 -4.46
C LYS A 43 -3.51 -7.23 -5.96
N ASN A 44 -3.60 -5.98 -6.37
CA ASN A 44 -3.62 -5.62 -7.79
C ASN A 44 -2.38 -4.80 -8.10
N ASP A 45 -1.49 -5.34 -8.89
CA ASP A 45 -0.27 -4.66 -9.29
C ASP A 45 -0.55 -3.94 -10.60
N TRP A 46 -0.62 -2.61 -10.52
CA TRP A 46 -0.89 -1.79 -11.68
C TRP A 46 0.36 -1.49 -12.50
N GLY A 47 1.52 -1.80 -11.94
CA GLY A 47 2.78 -1.57 -12.60
C GLY A 47 3.23 -0.12 -12.57
N LYS A 48 4.23 0.17 -13.37
CA LYS A 48 4.81 1.51 -13.42
C LYS A 48 3.88 2.45 -14.19
N ARG A 49 3.62 3.62 -13.63
CA ARG A 49 2.77 4.61 -14.26
C ARG A 49 3.34 6.00 -14.06
N LYS A 50 3.02 6.88 -14.98
CA LYS A 50 3.38 8.29 -14.85
C LYS A 50 2.53 8.94 -13.77
N LEU A 51 3.18 9.76 -12.96
CA LEU A 51 2.48 10.56 -11.97
C LEU A 51 1.89 11.80 -12.66
N ALA A 52 0.78 12.29 -12.13
CA ALA A 52 0.16 13.50 -12.66
C ALA A 52 1.08 14.70 -12.52
N TYR A 53 1.92 14.68 -11.49
CA TYR A 53 2.95 15.71 -11.24
C TYR A 53 4.08 15.02 -10.48
N ALA A 54 5.26 15.64 -10.52
CA ALA A 54 6.42 15.06 -9.87
C ALA A 54 6.24 15.07 -8.35
N ILE A 55 6.60 13.94 -7.71
CA ILE A 55 6.62 13.82 -6.26
C ILE A 55 8.06 13.48 -5.89
N ASN A 56 8.69 14.30 -5.04
CA ASN A 56 10.09 14.12 -4.64
C ASN A 56 11.00 13.98 -5.86
N TYR A 57 10.74 14.80 -6.89
CA TYR A 57 11.49 14.81 -8.16
C TYR A 57 11.32 13.52 -8.98
N GLU A 58 10.34 12.70 -8.64
CA GLU A 58 10.05 11.49 -9.42
C GLU A 58 8.78 11.72 -10.24
N THR A 59 8.85 11.32 -11.50
CA THR A 59 7.74 11.50 -12.45
C THR A 59 6.96 10.22 -12.68
N GLU A 60 7.49 9.11 -12.21
CA GLU A 60 6.85 7.80 -12.35
C GLU A 60 6.94 7.05 -11.03
N GLY A 61 6.07 6.08 -10.88
CA GLY A 61 6.10 5.21 -9.72
C GLY A 61 5.38 3.91 -10.01
N THR A 62 5.60 2.93 -9.16
CA THR A 62 4.91 1.65 -9.27
C THR A 62 3.68 1.69 -8.39
N TYR A 63 2.52 1.48 -8.99
CA TYR A 63 1.24 1.51 -8.30
C TYR A 63 0.82 0.10 -7.91
N VAL A 64 0.51 -0.10 -6.64
CA VAL A 64 -0.04 -1.35 -6.16
C VAL A 64 -1.28 -1.04 -5.32
N LEU A 65 -2.35 -1.74 -5.61
CA LEU A 65 -3.60 -1.58 -4.87
C LEU A 65 -3.87 -2.84 -4.07
N TRP A 66 -4.00 -2.70 -2.77
CA TRP A 66 -4.44 -3.79 -1.90
C TRP A 66 -5.88 -3.52 -1.47
N THR A 67 -6.72 -4.53 -1.58
CA THR A 67 -8.09 -4.49 -1.09
C THR A 67 -8.19 -5.54 0.01
N PHE A 68 -8.72 -5.15 1.15
CA PHE A 68 -8.77 -6.05 2.30
C PHE A 68 -9.89 -5.68 3.26
N THR A 69 -10.24 -6.64 4.12
CA THR A 69 -11.23 -6.44 5.17
C THR A 69 -10.52 -6.56 6.52
N ALA A 70 -10.61 -5.54 7.33
CA ALA A 70 -9.89 -5.50 8.60
C ALA A 70 -10.66 -4.70 9.64
N LYS A 71 -10.17 -4.77 10.88
CA LYS A 71 -10.69 -3.96 11.97
C LYS A 71 -10.39 -2.49 11.71
N PRO A 72 -11.23 -1.59 12.23
CA PRO A 72 -11.06 -0.15 11.97
C PRO A 72 -9.73 0.45 12.42
N ASP A 73 -9.03 -0.19 13.34
CA ASP A 73 -7.76 0.33 13.83
C ASP A 73 -6.56 -0.06 12.96
N PHE A 74 -6.70 -1.08 12.10
CA PHE A 74 -5.59 -1.51 11.26
C PHE A 74 -5.16 -0.46 10.22
N PRO A 75 -6.07 0.23 9.53
CA PRO A 75 -5.64 1.23 8.54
C PRO A 75 -4.72 2.29 9.12
N ALA A 76 -4.95 2.72 10.35
CA ALA A 76 -4.08 3.71 11.00
C ALA A 76 -2.69 3.14 11.23
N GLU A 77 -2.60 1.87 11.62
CA GLU A 77 -1.32 1.21 11.82
C GLU A 77 -0.57 1.05 10.49
N LEU A 78 -1.30 0.65 9.46
CA LEU A 78 -0.70 0.51 8.11
C LEU A 78 -0.20 1.85 7.61
N GLU A 79 -0.98 2.91 7.80
CA GLU A 79 -0.58 4.26 7.41
C GLU A 79 0.70 4.68 8.12
N ARG A 80 0.79 4.41 9.41
CA ARG A 80 1.98 4.75 10.18
C ARG A 80 3.22 4.07 9.62
N ILE A 81 3.10 2.80 9.28
CA ILE A 81 4.21 2.04 8.72
C ILE A 81 4.59 2.55 7.33
N LEU A 82 3.58 2.87 6.51
CA LEU A 82 3.84 3.41 5.18
C LEU A 82 4.58 4.74 5.24
N LYS A 83 4.24 5.58 6.22
CA LYS A 83 4.88 6.89 6.38
C LYS A 83 6.36 6.80 6.68
N ILE A 84 6.78 5.78 7.41
CA ILE A 84 8.16 5.64 7.83
C ILE A 84 8.97 4.71 6.93
N THR A 85 8.38 4.18 5.88
CA THR A 85 9.05 3.26 4.97
C THR A 85 9.70 4.00 3.82
N ASP A 86 11.00 3.87 3.69
CA ASP A 86 11.72 4.40 2.54
C ASP A 86 11.28 3.64 1.29
N GLY A 87 11.14 4.36 0.19
CA GLY A 87 10.70 3.75 -1.06
C GLY A 87 9.23 3.92 -1.34
N VAL A 88 8.44 4.33 -0.34
CA VAL A 88 7.03 4.69 -0.54
C VAL A 88 6.96 6.20 -0.71
N ILE A 89 6.55 6.66 -1.89
CA ILE A 89 6.48 8.09 -2.16
C ILE A 89 5.10 8.66 -1.89
N ARG A 90 4.07 7.82 -1.97
CA ARG A 90 2.71 8.25 -1.67
C ARG A 90 1.84 7.04 -1.39
N PHE A 91 0.82 7.25 -0.58
CA PHE A 91 -0.18 6.22 -0.31
C PHE A 91 -1.52 6.88 -0.03
N LEU A 92 -2.58 6.09 -0.19
CA LEU A 92 -3.92 6.54 0.13
C LEU A 92 -4.71 5.33 0.59
N ILE A 93 -5.29 5.41 1.78
CA ILE A 93 -6.12 4.36 2.33
C ILE A 93 -7.53 4.89 2.47
N THR A 94 -8.48 4.20 1.86
CA THR A 94 -9.88 4.62 1.87
C THR A 94 -10.77 3.46 2.27
N VAL A 95 -11.95 3.80 2.77
CA VAL A 95 -12.99 2.80 3.01
C VAL A 95 -13.64 2.51 1.68
N LYS A 96 -13.76 1.23 1.40
CA LYS A 96 -14.33 0.81 0.14
C LYS A 96 -15.86 0.86 0.16
#